data_ebbb740f494212a3a603710fb8678afe
#
_entry.id   ebbb740f494212a3a603710fb8678afe
#
_cell.length_a   1.000
_cell.length_b   1.000
_cell.length_c   1.000
_cell.angle_alpha   90.00
_cell.angle_beta   90.00
_cell.angle_gamma   90.00
#
_symmetry.space_group_name_H-M   'P 1'
#
loop_
_entity.id
_entity.type
_entity.pdbx_description
1 polymer ?
#
loop_
_entity_poly.entity_id
_entity_poly.type
_entity_poly.pdbx_seq_one_letter_code
_entity_poly.pdbx_strand_id
1 'polypeptide(L)'
;MTSTVAARPLSGHRFGFWAVAYAFVAVLSFSTAPSPLYVLYARRDHFSSLMITLIYAAYAAGGAGSLLFASHLSDVHGRRPHLLAAVALALVAGVLFIAWPALPGLFTARILSGVSVGLTVSTATAYLSESDRALRLGTSGVRPQLTATASTLGGLALGALLAGLLAQYAGHPLVLPYLVLVGTLALAGIAVGLSPETRHRQHPLPAYRPQRASAPAGARPQFFAALAGVFLAYAGPAVLVGLAGTFLATAVHDHSLAMAGFAIFVVFTAGVAVLAVTRTWPVRRLLAAGVFFQVAGLAMVVAAAWLPSPGLALFLAGGSVTGAAAATLFKGTLGTVIAVSPPGKLGEALAGYFLSGYIGLSLPAIAVGVVLQSVTPRGTLLAFAIAASAGTLAAAPLLLARHGHPGPARPAVTTAPPGRQHSRLPRH
;
A
#
# COMPACT_ATOMS: atom_id res chain seq x y z
N MET A 1 44.68 17.11 -6.83
CA MET A 1 43.77 16.88 -7.95
C MET A 1 42.33 16.94 -7.43
N THR A 2 41.75 18.13 -7.47
CA THR A 2 40.33 18.36 -7.10
C THR A 2 39.48 17.90 -8.27
N SER A 3 38.81 16.74 -8.14
CA SER A 3 37.84 16.30 -9.11
C SER A 3 36.60 17.22 -9.04
N THR A 4 36.47 18.08 -10.03
CA THR A 4 35.26 18.85 -10.31
C THR A 4 34.11 17.86 -10.54
N VAL A 5 33.29 17.62 -9.50
CA VAL A 5 31.99 16.96 -9.65
C VAL A 5 31.15 17.90 -10.53
N ALA A 6 31.03 17.55 -11.80
CA ALA A 6 30.17 18.26 -12.73
C ALA A 6 28.73 18.27 -12.15
N ALA A 7 28.24 19.47 -11.82
CA ALA A 7 26.87 19.67 -11.36
C ALA A 7 25.92 19.11 -12.44
N ARG A 8 25.27 18.00 -12.15
CA ARG A 8 24.26 17.40 -13.06
C ARG A 8 23.15 18.43 -13.31
N PRO A 9 22.69 18.61 -14.55
CA PRO A 9 21.69 19.62 -14.86
C PRO A 9 20.42 19.39 -14.06
N LEU A 10 19.94 20.40 -13.35
CA LEU A 10 18.72 20.42 -12.54
C LEU A 10 17.47 19.94 -13.33
N SER A 11 17.47 20.14 -14.65
CA SER A 11 16.44 19.65 -15.58
C SER A 11 16.30 18.11 -15.56
N GLY A 12 17.40 17.37 -15.45
CA GLY A 12 17.36 15.91 -15.40
C GLY A 12 16.66 15.36 -14.15
N HIS A 13 16.91 15.96 -12.98
CA HIS A 13 16.25 15.56 -11.73
C HIS A 13 14.75 15.91 -11.73
N ARG A 14 14.36 17.02 -12.35
CA ARG A 14 12.94 17.40 -12.51
C ARG A 14 12.21 16.41 -13.43
N PHE A 15 12.80 16.04 -14.55
CA PHE A 15 12.27 15.02 -15.44
C PHE A 15 12.17 13.67 -14.70
N GLY A 16 13.24 13.22 -14.05
CA GLY A 16 13.27 11.95 -13.30
C GLY A 16 12.20 11.87 -12.22
N PHE A 17 11.95 12.97 -11.48
CA PHE A 17 10.89 13.02 -10.48
C PHE A 17 9.51 12.69 -11.08
N TRP A 18 9.13 13.32 -12.19
CA TRP A 18 7.83 13.10 -12.82
C TRP A 18 7.75 11.78 -13.60
N ALA A 19 8.85 11.36 -14.22
CA ALA A 19 8.95 10.06 -14.88
C ALA A 19 8.73 8.90 -13.90
N VAL A 20 9.35 8.97 -12.70
CA VAL A 20 9.15 7.97 -11.66
C VAL A 20 7.76 8.06 -11.03
N ALA A 21 7.21 9.27 -10.83
CA ALA A 21 5.82 9.43 -10.40
C ALA A 21 4.83 8.80 -11.40
N TYR A 22 5.05 9.00 -12.70
CA TYR A 22 4.26 8.35 -13.75
C TYR A 22 4.39 6.83 -13.74
N ALA A 23 5.61 6.30 -13.63
CA ALA A 23 5.85 4.87 -13.53
C ALA A 23 5.16 4.26 -12.29
N PHE A 24 5.17 4.99 -11.18
CA PHE A 24 4.47 4.61 -9.96
C PHE A 24 2.96 4.48 -10.21
N VAL A 25 2.34 5.50 -10.83
CA VAL A 25 0.92 5.45 -11.23
C VAL A 25 0.65 4.28 -12.17
N ALA A 26 1.47 4.08 -13.22
CA ALA A 26 1.28 3.04 -14.22
C ALA A 26 1.31 1.62 -13.62
N VAL A 27 2.31 1.32 -12.76
CA VAL A 27 2.43 0.02 -12.09
C VAL A 27 1.25 -0.23 -11.14
N LEU A 28 0.85 0.77 -10.36
CA LEU A 28 -0.28 0.63 -9.44
C LEU A 28 -1.62 0.52 -10.20
N SER A 29 -1.78 1.24 -11.32
CA SER A 29 -2.95 1.09 -12.20
C SER A 29 -3.05 -0.33 -12.77
N PHE A 30 -1.94 -0.86 -13.25
CA PHE A 30 -1.90 -2.24 -13.74
C PHE A 30 -2.28 -3.25 -12.65
N SER A 31 -1.88 -3.04 -11.41
CA SER A 31 -2.12 -3.98 -10.31
C SER A 31 -3.59 -4.15 -9.94
N THR A 32 -4.43 -3.14 -10.13
CA THR A 32 -5.88 -3.18 -9.83
C THR A 32 -6.75 -3.49 -11.03
N ALA A 33 -6.22 -3.42 -12.23
CA ALA A 33 -6.95 -3.70 -13.46
C ALA A 33 -7.69 -5.06 -13.49
N PRO A 34 -7.15 -6.17 -12.96
CA PRO A 34 -7.86 -7.44 -12.94
C PRO A 34 -9.13 -7.45 -12.06
N SER A 35 -9.23 -6.53 -11.08
CA SER A 35 -10.31 -6.58 -10.07
C SER A 35 -11.73 -6.48 -10.66
N PRO A 36 -12.08 -5.50 -11.51
CA PRO A 36 -13.39 -5.47 -12.14
C PRO A 36 -13.59 -6.60 -13.18
N LEU A 37 -12.51 -7.21 -13.68
CA LEU A 37 -12.53 -8.24 -14.69
C LEU A 37 -12.74 -9.66 -14.12
N TYR A 38 -12.59 -9.85 -12.81
CA TYR A 38 -12.74 -11.18 -12.18
C TYR A 38 -14.09 -11.83 -12.44
N VAL A 39 -15.16 -11.04 -12.56
CA VAL A 39 -16.50 -11.57 -12.91
C VAL A 39 -16.49 -12.21 -14.30
N LEU A 40 -15.72 -11.67 -15.25
CA LEU A 40 -15.61 -12.25 -16.59
C LEU A 40 -14.82 -13.55 -16.58
N TYR A 41 -13.70 -13.62 -15.85
CA TYR A 41 -12.94 -14.86 -15.67
C TYR A 41 -13.80 -15.93 -14.97
N ALA A 42 -14.55 -15.53 -13.92
CA ALA A 42 -15.46 -16.45 -13.22
C ALA A 42 -16.53 -17.03 -14.15
N ARG A 43 -17.13 -16.20 -15.01
CA ARG A 43 -18.16 -16.67 -15.98
C ARG A 43 -17.56 -17.53 -17.07
N ARG A 44 -16.40 -17.17 -17.62
CA ARG A 44 -15.74 -17.90 -18.71
C ARG A 44 -15.25 -19.29 -18.28
N ASP A 45 -14.59 -19.35 -17.11
CA ASP A 45 -13.85 -20.53 -16.66
C ASP A 45 -14.55 -21.23 -15.48
N HIS A 46 -15.79 -20.81 -15.13
CA HIS A 46 -16.60 -21.36 -14.02
C HIS A 46 -15.89 -21.33 -12.66
N PHE A 47 -15.08 -20.27 -12.39
CA PHE A 47 -14.38 -20.14 -11.13
C PHE A 47 -15.35 -19.81 -9.99
N SER A 48 -15.14 -20.48 -8.84
CA SER A 48 -15.84 -20.14 -7.60
C SER A 48 -15.36 -18.81 -7.03
N SER A 49 -16.17 -18.20 -6.16
CA SER A 49 -15.76 -16.97 -5.43
C SER A 49 -14.47 -17.18 -4.63
N LEU A 50 -14.23 -18.38 -4.09
CA LEU A 50 -12.99 -18.73 -3.42
C LEU A 50 -11.79 -18.65 -4.40
N MET A 51 -11.93 -19.17 -5.62
CA MET A 51 -10.85 -19.13 -6.60
C MET A 51 -10.50 -17.70 -6.97
N ILE A 52 -11.48 -16.82 -7.13
CA ILE A 52 -11.27 -15.38 -7.38
C ILE A 52 -10.46 -14.76 -6.24
N THR A 53 -10.83 -15.04 -4.98
CA THR A 53 -10.12 -14.48 -3.82
C THR A 53 -8.72 -15.04 -3.65
N LEU A 54 -8.47 -16.30 -4.03
CA LEU A 54 -7.12 -16.88 -4.06
C LEU A 54 -6.25 -16.22 -5.13
N ILE A 55 -6.78 -15.99 -6.35
CA ILE A 55 -6.08 -15.25 -7.41
C ILE A 55 -5.77 -13.82 -6.93
N TYR A 56 -6.71 -13.14 -6.27
CA TYR A 56 -6.49 -11.83 -5.68
C TYR A 56 -5.41 -11.87 -4.58
N ALA A 57 -5.45 -12.85 -3.69
CA ALA A 57 -4.49 -13.00 -2.60
C ALA A 57 -3.05 -13.33 -3.07
N ALA A 58 -2.90 -13.98 -4.22
CA ALA A 58 -1.60 -14.25 -4.83
C ALA A 58 -0.79 -12.95 -5.09
N TYR A 59 -1.47 -11.86 -5.42
CA TYR A 59 -0.86 -10.53 -5.51
C TYR A 59 -0.25 -10.08 -4.17
N ALA A 60 -0.97 -10.26 -3.07
CA ALA A 60 -0.46 -9.88 -1.75
C ALA A 60 0.75 -10.73 -1.33
N ALA A 61 0.77 -12.02 -1.69
CA ALA A 61 1.94 -12.88 -1.48
C ALA A 61 3.18 -12.39 -2.23
N GLY A 62 3.02 -12.00 -3.51
CA GLY A 62 4.09 -11.38 -4.30
C GLY A 62 4.60 -10.09 -3.68
N GLY A 63 3.70 -9.20 -3.25
CA GLY A 63 4.03 -7.93 -2.59
C GLY A 63 4.76 -8.12 -1.25
N ALA A 64 4.27 -8.99 -0.39
CA ALA A 64 4.92 -9.33 0.87
C ALA A 64 6.32 -9.94 0.66
N GLY A 65 6.45 -10.87 -0.30
CA GLY A 65 7.73 -11.47 -0.65
C GLY A 65 8.74 -10.44 -1.13
N SER A 66 8.34 -9.54 -2.04
CA SER A 66 9.24 -8.49 -2.55
C SER A 66 9.68 -7.52 -1.45
N LEU A 67 8.79 -7.19 -0.52
CA LEU A 67 9.11 -6.32 0.59
C LEU A 67 10.18 -6.94 1.51
N LEU A 68 10.03 -8.21 1.85
CA LEU A 68 10.94 -8.90 2.77
C LEU A 68 12.30 -9.23 2.13
N PHE A 69 12.30 -9.60 0.85
CA PHE A 69 13.51 -10.14 0.22
C PHE A 69 14.21 -9.17 -0.74
N ALA A 70 13.51 -8.19 -1.32
CA ALA A 70 14.07 -7.41 -2.41
C ALA A 70 14.02 -5.89 -2.23
N SER A 71 13.19 -5.33 -1.34
CA SER A 71 13.03 -3.87 -1.20
C SER A 71 14.32 -3.13 -0.85
N HIS A 72 15.18 -3.72 0.00
CA HIS A 72 16.46 -3.15 0.41
C HIS A 72 17.55 -3.19 -0.67
N LEU A 73 17.38 -4.04 -1.69
CA LEU A 73 18.37 -4.18 -2.77
C LEU A 73 18.49 -2.91 -3.62
N SER A 74 17.46 -2.07 -3.66
CA SER A 74 17.49 -0.79 -4.37
C SER A 74 18.50 0.20 -3.77
N ASP A 75 18.82 0.07 -2.46
CA ASP A 75 19.85 0.84 -1.79
C ASP A 75 21.28 0.45 -2.22
N VAL A 76 21.44 -0.77 -2.71
CA VAL A 76 22.74 -1.35 -3.06
C VAL A 76 23.00 -1.27 -4.56
N HIS A 77 22.01 -1.62 -5.38
CA HIS A 77 22.16 -1.72 -6.84
C HIS A 77 21.80 -0.44 -7.60
N GLY A 78 21.21 0.54 -6.90
CA GLY A 78 20.71 1.78 -7.50
C GLY A 78 19.20 1.77 -7.69
N ARG A 79 18.59 2.95 -7.74
CA ARG A 79 17.13 3.12 -7.82
C ARG A 79 16.58 2.81 -9.20
N ARG A 80 17.23 3.34 -10.25
CA ARG A 80 16.80 3.21 -11.64
C ARG A 80 16.73 1.75 -12.12
N PRO A 81 17.76 0.91 -11.98
CA PRO A 81 17.68 -0.49 -12.42
C PRO A 81 16.61 -1.28 -11.64
N HIS A 82 16.38 -0.93 -10.38
CA HIS A 82 15.35 -1.59 -9.57
C HIS A 82 13.93 -1.24 -10.04
N LEU A 83 13.69 0.03 -10.41
CA LEU A 83 12.42 0.47 -11.00
C LEU A 83 12.20 -0.15 -12.38
N LEU A 84 13.26 -0.26 -13.21
CA LEU A 84 13.17 -0.94 -14.51
C LEU A 84 12.83 -2.41 -14.36
N ALA A 85 13.42 -3.10 -13.38
CA ALA A 85 13.06 -4.49 -13.07
C ALA A 85 11.61 -4.61 -12.62
N ALA A 86 11.11 -3.68 -11.79
CA ALA A 86 9.73 -3.66 -11.37
C ALA A 86 8.77 -3.47 -12.56
N VAL A 87 9.05 -2.51 -13.45
CA VAL A 87 8.25 -2.29 -14.67
C VAL A 87 8.31 -3.49 -15.60
N ALA A 88 9.48 -4.13 -15.77
CA ALA A 88 9.61 -5.34 -16.57
C ALA A 88 8.76 -6.50 -16.04
N LEU A 89 8.73 -6.70 -14.72
CA LEU A 89 7.86 -7.70 -14.09
C LEU A 89 6.38 -7.41 -14.33
N ALA A 90 5.96 -6.13 -14.27
CA ALA A 90 4.59 -5.73 -14.60
C ALA A 90 4.26 -5.98 -16.08
N LEU A 91 5.20 -5.69 -17.00
CA LEU A 91 5.04 -5.98 -18.43
C LEU A 91 4.87 -7.48 -18.68
N VAL A 92 5.72 -8.31 -18.08
CA VAL A 92 5.60 -9.78 -18.18
C VAL A 92 4.25 -10.24 -17.62
N ALA A 93 3.83 -9.72 -16.49
CA ALA A 93 2.52 -10.04 -15.92
C ALA A 93 1.38 -9.63 -16.88
N GLY A 94 1.48 -8.47 -17.52
CA GLY A 94 0.50 -8.01 -18.53
C GLY A 94 0.41 -8.93 -19.75
N VAL A 95 1.56 -9.37 -20.26
CA VAL A 95 1.63 -10.35 -21.35
C VAL A 95 1.00 -11.68 -20.91
N LEU A 96 1.25 -12.15 -19.69
CA LEU A 96 0.66 -13.40 -19.18
C LEU A 96 -0.85 -13.31 -19.07
N PHE A 97 -1.44 -12.20 -18.63
CA PHE A 97 -2.89 -12.01 -18.61
C PHE A 97 -3.52 -12.12 -19.99
N ILE A 98 -2.80 -11.71 -21.04
CA ILE A 98 -3.28 -11.74 -22.43
C ILE A 98 -3.03 -13.12 -23.07
N ALA A 99 -1.80 -13.63 -22.96
CA ALA A 99 -1.34 -14.80 -23.69
C ALA A 99 -1.64 -16.13 -22.99
N TRP A 100 -1.76 -16.10 -21.65
CA TRP A 100 -2.02 -17.30 -20.86
C TRP A 100 -3.11 -17.07 -19.79
N PRO A 101 -4.36 -16.81 -20.20
CA PRO A 101 -5.47 -16.49 -19.30
C PRO A 101 -6.03 -17.71 -18.55
N ALA A 102 -5.35 -18.85 -18.53
CA ALA A 102 -5.68 -20.03 -17.74
C ALA A 102 -5.25 -19.81 -16.26
N LEU A 103 -5.83 -20.61 -15.34
CA LEU A 103 -5.62 -20.46 -13.90
C LEU A 103 -4.14 -20.34 -13.47
N PRO A 104 -3.19 -21.19 -13.93
CA PRO A 104 -1.78 -21.03 -13.55
C PRO A 104 -1.18 -19.72 -14.04
N GLY A 105 -1.56 -19.26 -15.23
CA GLY A 105 -1.12 -17.97 -15.79
C GLY A 105 -1.64 -16.80 -14.99
N LEU A 106 -2.91 -16.83 -14.56
CA LEU A 106 -3.50 -15.81 -13.71
C LEU A 106 -2.78 -15.71 -12.35
N PHE A 107 -2.49 -16.83 -11.70
CA PHE A 107 -1.72 -16.85 -10.45
C PHE A 107 -0.31 -16.29 -10.64
N THR A 108 0.39 -16.74 -11.67
CA THR A 108 1.75 -16.27 -11.98
C THR A 108 1.75 -14.78 -12.26
N ALA A 109 0.85 -14.28 -13.10
CA ALA A 109 0.71 -12.86 -13.40
C ALA A 109 0.39 -12.04 -12.13
N ARG A 110 -0.45 -12.55 -11.23
CA ARG A 110 -0.77 -11.86 -9.96
C ARG A 110 0.43 -11.81 -9.02
N ILE A 111 1.20 -12.89 -8.89
CA ILE A 111 2.43 -12.90 -8.08
C ILE A 111 3.44 -11.90 -8.64
N LEU A 112 3.71 -11.93 -9.95
CA LEU A 112 4.64 -10.99 -10.60
C LEU A 112 4.18 -9.53 -10.46
N SER A 113 2.90 -9.26 -10.64
CA SER A 113 2.29 -7.95 -10.42
C SER A 113 2.48 -7.49 -8.96
N GLY A 114 2.30 -8.38 -7.98
CA GLY A 114 2.56 -8.09 -6.58
C GLY A 114 4.03 -7.76 -6.29
N VAL A 115 4.94 -8.57 -6.81
CA VAL A 115 6.40 -8.32 -6.70
C VAL A 115 6.74 -6.95 -7.30
N SER A 116 6.24 -6.66 -8.50
CA SER A 116 6.43 -5.37 -9.17
C SER A 116 5.98 -4.19 -8.30
N VAL A 117 4.79 -4.28 -7.70
CA VAL A 117 4.26 -3.23 -6.83
C VAL A 117 5.12 -3.04 -5.59
N GLY A 118 5.52 -4.11 -4.91
CA GLY A 118 6.36 -3.99 -3.70
C GLY A 118 7.72 -3.35 -3.99
N LEU A 119 8.37 -3.70 -5.12
CA LEU A 119 9.59 -3.06 -5.60
C LEU A 119 9.35 -1.58 -5.94
N THR A 120 8.25 -1.28 -6.64
CA THR A 120 7.92 0.10 -7.07
C THR A 120 7.66 0.99 -5.88
N VAL A 121 6.79 0.58 -4.93
CA VAL A 121 6.40 1.40 -3.77
C VAL A 121 7.64 1.80 -2.96
N SER A 122 8.52 0.86 -2.64
CA SER A 122 9.72 1.12 -1.85
C SER A 122 10.71 2.00 -2.61
N THR A 123 11.02 1.67 -3.87
CA THR A 123 12.06 2.33 -4.64
C THR A 123 11.64 3.70 -5.15
N ALA A 124 10.39 3.84 -5.67
CA ALA A 124 9.89 5.11 -6.17
C ALA A 124 9.76 6.16 -5.06
N THR A 125 9.28 5.77 -3.87
CA THR A 125 9.19 6.68 -2.72
C THR A 125 10.57 7.24 -2.34
N ALA A 126 11.61 6.39 -2.33
CA ALA A 126 12.97 6.80 -2.06
C ALA A 126 13.52 7.71 -3.18
N TYR A 127 13.33 7.33 -4.45
CA TYR A 127 13.76 8.11 -5.61
C TYR A 127 13.14 9.52 -5.63
N LEU A 128 11.84 9.63 -5.38
CA LEU A 128 11.13 10.92 -5.32
C LEU A 128 11.71 11.81 -4.22
N SER A 129 12.01 11.24 -3.04
CA SER A 129 12.61 11.97 -1.92
C SER A 129 14.03 12.44 -2.22
N GLU A 130 14.84 11.59 -2.85
CA GLU A 130 16.22 11.90 -3.26
C GLU A 130 16.25 12.97 -4.37
N SER A 131 15.38 12.85 -5.37
CA SER A 131 15.25 13.83 -6.46
C SER A 131 14.78 15.20 -5.97
N ASP A 132 13.81 15.26 -5.04
CA ASP A 132 13.33 16.53 -4.48
C ASP A 132 14.42 17.24 -3.65
N ARG A 133 15.22 16.48 -2.89
CA ARG A 133 16.39 17.03 -2.17
C ARG A 133 17.44 17.59 -3.13
N ALA A 134 17.68 16.96 -4.27
CA ALA A 134 18.61 17.45 -5.29
C ALA A 134 18.11 18.73 -5.97
N LEU A 135 16.79 18.91 -6.10
CA LEU A 135 16.18 20.08 -6.72
C LEU A 135 16.06 21.28 -5.77
N ARG A 136 15.97 21.06 -4.47
CA ARG A 136 15.65 22.08 -3.47
C ARG A 136 16.54 21.92 -2.24
N LEU A 137 17.51 22.80 -2.08
CA LEU A 137 18.31 22.89 -0.86
C LEU A 137 17.39 23.30 0.31
N GLY A 138 17.06 22.36 1.21
CA GLY A 138 16.45 22.66 2.51
C GLY A 138 14.92 22.66 2.61
N THR A 139 14.18 22.07 1.68
CA THR A 139 12.69 22.00 1.78
C THR A 139 12.20 20.78 2.56
N SER A 140 11.08 20.96 3.27
CA SER A 140 10.36 19.88 3.96
C SER A 140 9.96 18.79 2.97
N GLY A 141 10.17 17.50 3.30
CA GLY A 141 9.84 16.33 2.46
C GLY A 141 8.36 16.10 2.19
N VAL A 142 7.52 17.12 2.25
CA VAL A 142 6.06 17.06 2.07
C VAL A 142 5.69 16.73 0.62
N ARG A 143 6.35 17.37 -0.35
CA ARG A 143 6.04 17.18 -1.78
C ARG A 143 6.28 15.75 -2.26
N PRO A 144 7.44 15.11 -2.05
CA PRO A 144 7.66 13.74 -2.46
C PRO A 144 6.72 12.75 -1.77
N GLN A 145 6.39 12.98 -0.49
CA GLN A 145 5.45 12.15 0.25
C GLN A 145 4.02 12.26 -0.31
N LEU A 146 3.55 13.47 -0.62
CA LEU A 146 2.25 13.68 -1.26
C LEU A 146 2.19 13.04 -2.65
N THR A 147 3.26 13.22 -3.46
CA THR A 147 3.34 12.61 -4.78
C THR A 147 3.33 11.09 -4.69
N ALA A 148 4.10 10.48 -3.79
CA ALA A 148 4.10 9.04 -3.60
C ALA A 148 2.73 8.50 -3.18
N THR A 149 2.06 9.16 -2.23
CA THR A 149 0.72 8.78 -1.77
C THR A 149 -0.32 8.92 -2.89
N ALA A 150 -0.30 10.05 -3.61
CA ALA A 150 -1.21 10.30 -4.72
C ALA A 150 -0.96 9.31 -5.88
N SER A 151 0.29 8.98 -6.18
CA SER A 151 0.65 7.97 -7.18
C SER A 151 0.18 6.57 -6.78
N THR A 152 0.31 6.20 -5.50
CA THR A 152 -0.15 4.91 -4.99
C THR A 152 -1.67 4.79 -5.10
N LEU A 153 -2.40 5.61 -4.37
CA LEU A 153 -3.87 5.50 -4.31
C LEU A 153 -4.53 5.91 -5.62
N GLY A 154 -4.01 6.96 -6.29
CA GLY A 154 -4.50 7.41 -7.58
C GLY A 154 -4.26 6.36 -8.68
N GLY A 155 -3.11 5.70 -8.68
CA GLY A 155 -2.84 4.58 -9.58
C GLY A 155 -3.83 3.44 -9.37
N LEU A 156 -4.01 2.98 -8.13
CA LEU A 156 -4.99 1.94 -7.79
C LEU A 156 -6.41 2.31 -8.24
N ALA A 157 -6.82 3.56 -8.04
CA ALA A 157 -8.12 4.07 -8.48
C ALA A 157 -8.26 4.04 -9.99
N LEU A 158 -7.30 4.65 -10.71
CA LEU A 158 -7.35 4.80 -12.17
C LEU A 158 -7.32 3.46 -12.88
N GLY A 159 -6.53 2.50 -12.39
CA GLY A 159 -6.42 1.18 -13.02
C GLY A 159 -7.73 0.41 -13.04
N ALA A 160 -8.43 0.39 -11.92
CA ALA A 160 -9.74 -0.27 -11.83
C ALA A 160 -10.80 0.43 -12.68
N LEU A 161 -10.83 1.78 -12.65
CA LEU A 161 -11.76 2.55 -13.46
C LEU A 161 -11.53 2.34 -14.96
N LEU A 162 -10.30 2.48 -15.43
CA LEU A 162 -9.92 2.28 -16.83
C LEU A 162 -10.26 0.86 -17.30
N ALA A 163 -9.90 -0.15 -16.50
CA ALA A 163 -10.18 -1.55 -16.84
C ALA A 163 -11.69 -1.82 -16.92
N GLY A 164 -12.47 -1.31 -15.97
CA GLY A 164 -13.93 -1.44 -15.97
C GLY A 164 -14.59 -0.75 -17.16
N LEU A 165 -14.19 0.48 -17.48
CA LEU A 165 -14.71 1.25 -18.63
C LEU A 165 -14.35 0.57 -19.96
N LEU A 166 -13.09 0.18 -20.15
CA LEU A 166 -12.66 -0.48 -21.37
C LEU A 166 -13.34 -1.83 -21.55
N ALA A 167 -13.51 -2.60 -20.47
CA ALA A 167 -14.21 -3.88 -20.54
C ALA A 167 -15.70 -3.76 -20.81
N GLN A 168 -16.34 -2.66 -20.39
CA GLN A 168 -17.77 -2.42 -20.59
C GLN A 168 -18.07 -1.92 -22.01
N TYR A 169 -17.28 -0.96 -22.53
CA TYR A 169 -17.65 -0.19 -23.72
C TYR A 169 -16.78 -0.49 -24.93
N ALA A 170 -15.64 -1.16 -24.77
CA ALA A 170 -14.77 -1.52 -25.89
C ALA A 170 -14.83 -3.04 -26.17
N GLY A 171 -14.47 -3.43 -27.40
CA GLY A 171 -14.36 -4.84 -27.76
C GLY A 171 -13.26 -5.57 -26.97
N HIS A 172 -13.31 -6.90 -26.90
CA HIS A 172 -12.28 -7.73 -26.27
C HIS A 172 -12.00 -7.39 -24.79
N PRO A 173 -13.00 -7.54 -23.88
CA PRO A 173 -12.95 -7.04 -22.51
C PRO A 173 -11.82 -7.64 -21.64
N LEU A 174 -11.30 -8.82 -21.99
CA LEU A 174 -10.18 -9.47 -21.30
C LEU A 174 -8.81 -9.22 -21.95
N VAL A 175 -8.74 -8.45 -23.06
CA VAL A 175 -7.49 -8.18 -23.77
C VAL A 175 -7.19 -6.68 -23.78
N LEU A 176 -8.14 -5.86 -24.22
CA LEU A 176 -7.92 -4.43 -24.45
C LEU A 176 -7.49 -3.66 -23.18
N PRO A 177 -8.09 -3.88 -21.99
CA PRO A 177 -7.62 -3.21 -20.77
C PRO A 177 -6.14 -3.49 -20.47
N TYR A 178 -5.71 -4.74 -20.65
CA TYR A 178 -4.30 -5.10 -20.44
C TYR A 178 -3.38 -4.52 -21.50
N LEU A 179 -3.78 -4.49 -22.79
CA LEU A 179 -2.97 -3.91 -23.85
C LEU A 179 -2.73 -2.41 -23.60
N VAL A 180 -3.77 -1.66 -23.23
CA VAL A 180 -3.65 -0.24 -22.89
C VAL A 180 -2.69 -0.04 -21.73
N LEU A 181 -2.81 -0.84 -20.67
CA LEU A 181 -1.95 -0.72 -19.49
C LEU A 181 -0.51 -1.20 -19.76
N VAL A 182 -0.32 -2.23 -20.58
CA VAL A 182 1.01 -2.64 -21.06
C VAL A 182 1.66 -1.51 -21.86
N GLY A 183 0.90 -0.81 -22.70
CA GLY A 183 1.39 0.40 -23.41
C GLY A 183 1.83 1.50 -22.42
N THR A 184 1.03 1.79 -21.39
CA THR A 184 1.43 2.77 -20.36
C THR A 184 2.66 2.34 -19.56
N LEU A 185 2.79 1.04 -19.26
CA LEU A 185 3.97 0.47 -18.59
C LEU A 185 5.22 0.55 -19.49
N ALA A 186 5.10 0.28 -20.79
CA ALA A 186 6.22 0.40 -21.73
C ALA A 186 6.74 1.84 -21.79
N LEU A 187 5.81 2.83 -21.90
CA LEU A 187 6.15 4.25 -21.84
C LEU A 187 6.81 4.62 -20.49
N ALA A 188 6.32 4.06 -19.38
CA ALA A 188 6.90 4.25 -18.06
C ALA A 188 8.33 3.69 -17.98
N GLY A 189 8.56 2.52 -18.56
CA GLY A 189 9.90 1.91 -18.65
C GLY A 189 10.87 2.79 -19.44
N ILE A 190 10.44 3.35 -20.57
CA ILE A 190 11.24 4.28 -21.37
C ILE A 190 11.55 5.54 -20.54
N ALA A 191 10.55 6.14 -19.90
CA ALA A 191 10.71 7.37 -19.11
C ALA A 191 11.67 7.15 -17.92
N VAL A 192 11.55 6.03 -17.20
CA VAL A 192 12.50 5.64 -16.13
C VAL A 192 13.88 5.37 -16.72
N GLY A 193 13.96 4.74 -17.89
CA GLY A 193 15.21 4.48 -18.60
C GLY A 193 15.98 5.75 -18.96
N LEU A 194 15.29 6.86 -19.23
CA LEU A 194 15.89 8.16 -19.53
C LEU A 194 16.16 9.00 -18.25
N SER A 195 15.69 8.56 -17.09
CA SER A 195 15.85 9.30 -15.83
C SER A 195 17.26 9.14 -15.26
N PRO A 196 17.78 10.16 -14.56
CA PRO A 196 19.10 10.06 -13.92
C PRO A 196 19.06 9.07 -12.74
N GLU A 197 20.18 8.40 -12.47
CA GLU A 197 20.35 7.62 -11.24
C GLU A 197 20.52 8.54 -10.05
N THR A 198 19.79 8.32 -8.97
CA THR A 198 19.88 9.12 -7.73
C THR A 198 20.83 8.50 -6.72
N ARG A 199 21.08 7.20 -6.81
CA ARG A 199 21.96 6.48 -5.90
C ARG A 199 22.95 5.59 -6.65
N HIS A 200 24.25 5.86 -6.46
CA HIS A 200 25.28 5.05 -7.07
C HIS A 200 25.36 3.65 -6.44
N ARG A 201 25.73 2.67 -7.26
CA ARG A 201 25.98 1.30 -6.85
C ARG A 201 27.06 1.26 -5.78
N GLN A 202 26.84 0.52 -4.71
CA GLN A 202 27.83 0.35 -3.66
C GLN A 202 28.87 -0.70 -4.06
N HIS A 203 30.14 -0.39 -3.85
CA HIS A 203 31.26 -1.32 -4.00
C HIS A 203 32.19 -1.21 -2.78
N PRO A 204 32.56 -2.34 -2.12
CA PRO A 204 32.08 -3.70 -2.34
C PRO A 204 30.59 -3.86 -1.97
N LEU A 205 29.95 -4.84 -2.59
CA LEU A 205 28.55 -5.17 -2.29
C LEU A 205 28.45 -5.67 -0.83
N PRO A 206 27.57 -5.11 0.02
CA PRO A 206 27.33 -5.63 1.35
C PRO A 206 26.74 -7.04 1.28
N ALA A 207 27.00 -7.87 2.30
CA ALA A 207 26.42 -9.20 2.39
C ALA A 207 24.88 -9.11 2.41
N TYR A 208 24.24 -9.92 1.57
CA TYR A 208 22.78 -9.99 1.52
C TYR A 208 22.21 -10.42 2.88
N ARG A 209 21.29 -9.63 3.43
CA ARG A 209 20.56 -9.95 4.66
C ARG A 209 19.07 -9.69 4.43
N PRO A 210 18.20 -10.73 4.49
CA PRO A 210 16.76 -10.53 4.44
C PRO A 210 16.30 -9.59 5.57
N GLN A 211 15.28 -8.79 5.28
CA GLN A 211 14.71 -7.91 6.29
C GLN A 211 13.99 -8.75 7.34
N ARG A 212 14.38 -8.61 8.61
CA ARG A 212 13.73 -9.31 9.72
C ARG A 212 12.58 -8.45 10.24
N ALA A 213 11.46 -9.10 10.58
CA ALA A 213 10.37 -8.45 11.29
C ALA A 213 10.62 -8.62 12.81
N SER A 214 10.71 -7.52 13.54
CA SER A 214 10.86 -7.58 15.01
C SER A 214 9.97 -6.55 15.70
N ALA A 215 9.50 -6.92 16.91
CA ALA A 215 8.71 -6.04 17.74
C ALA A 215 9.63 -5.19 18.64
N PRO A 216 9.40 -3.87 18.78
CA PRO A 216 10.16 -3.02 19.67
C PRO A 216 10.04 -3.48 21.13
N ALA A 217 11.18 -3.66 21.81
CA ALA A 217 11.18 -3.98 23.22
C ALA A 217 10.62 -2.80 24.05
N GLY A 218 9.70 -3.05 24.98
CA GLY A 218 9.10 -2.02 25.84
C GLY A 218 7.80 -1.38 25.33
N ALA A 219 7.47 -1.51 24.04
CA ALA A 219 6.25 -0.95 23.44
C ALA A 219 5.43 -2.01 22.66
N ARG A 220 5.55 -3.28 23.06
CA ARG A 220 4.87 -4.40 22.39
C ARG A 220 3.35 -4.24 22.25
N PRO A 221 2.60 -3.83 23.28
CA PRO A 221 1.14 -3.70 23.15
C PRO A 221 0.73 -2.69 22.07
N GLN A 222 1.40 -1.54 22.02
CA GLN A 222 1.14 -0.48 21.04
C GLN A 222 1.53 -0.92 19.61
N PHE A 223 2.65 -1.64 19.51
CA PHE A 223 3.12 -2.19 18.25
C PHE A 223 2.12 -3.22 17.69
N PHE A 224 1.69 -4.19 18.51
CA PHE A 224 0.70 -5.18 18.09
C PHE A 224 -0.67 -4.57 17.82
N ALA A 225 -1.08 -3.54 18.57
CA ALA A 225 -2.29 -2.77 18.26
C ALA A 225 -2.19 -2.08 16.88
N ALA A 226 -1.02 -1.51 16.56
CA ALA A 226 -0.79 -0.91 15.24
C ALA A 226 -0.78 -1.97 14.12
N LEU A 227 -0.25 -3.18 14.36
CA LEU A 227 -0.33 -4.31 13.44
C LEU A 227 -1.79 -4.75 13.20
N ALA A 228 -2.57 -4.90 14.25
CA ALA A 228 -4.00 -5.19 14.15
C ALA A 228 -4.75 -4.07 13.41
N GLY A 229 -4.42 -2.82 13.71
CA GLY A 229 -5.01 -1.64 13.06
C GLY A 229 -4.74 -1.60 11.55
N VAL A 230 -3.52 -1.88 11.09
CA VAL A 230 -3.22 -1.93 9.64
C VAL A 230 -3.83 -3.16 8.98
N PHE A 231 -3.86 -4.31 9.64
CA PHE A 231 -4.59 -5.49 9.16
C PHE A 231 -6.05 -5.14 8.87
N LEU A 232 -6.75 -4.51 9.82
CA LEU A 232 -8.15 -4.11 9.69
C LEU A 232 -8.33 -2.98 8.68
N ALA A 233 -7.37 -2.05 8.58
CA ALA A 233 -7.38 -0.99 7.56
C ALA A 233 -7.40 -1.54 6.14
N TYR A 234 -6.69 -2.63 5.88
CA TYR A 234 -6.66 -3.26 4.56
C TYR A 234 -7.79 -4.25 4.33
N ALA A 235 -8.40 -4.82 5.38
CA ALA A 235 -9.46 -5.83 5.28
C ALA A 235 -10.71 -5.33 4.54
N GLY A 236 -11.18 -4.12 4.84
CA GLY A 236 -12.35 -3.51 4.18
C GLY A 236 -12.15 -3.32 2.68
N PRO A 237 -11.14 -2.53 2.26
CA PRO A 237 -10.81 -2.39 0.84
C PRO A 237 -10.51 -3.72 0.14
N ALA A 238 -9.86 -4.69 0.80
CA ALA A 238 -9.55 -5.98 0.20
C ALA A 238 -10.79 -6.73 -0.28
N VAL A 239 -11.81 -6.79 0.57
CA VAL A 239 -13.08 -7.46 0.24
C VAL A 239 -13.83 -6.66 -0.83
N LEU A 240 -13.89 -5.33 -0.72
CA LEU A 240 -14.55 -4.48 -1.71
C LEU A 240 -13.85 -4.52 -3.07
N VAL A 241 -12.52 -4.47 -3.12
CA VAL A 241 -11.73 -4.49 -4.36
C VAL A 241 -11.70 -5.88 -4.98
N GLY A 242 -11.52 -6.92 -4.15
CA GLY A 242 -11.44 -8.31 -4.63
C GLY A 242 -12.77 -8.86 -5.14
N LEU A 243 -13.88 -8.40 -4.60
CA LEU A 243 -15.22 -8.92 -4.86
C LEU A 243 -16.24 -7.86 -5.28
N ALA A 244 -15.79 -6.64 -5.68
CA ALA A 244 -16.67 -5.54 -6.08
C ALA A 244 -17.72 -5.98 -7.11
N GLY A 245 -17.29 -6.62 -8.19
CA GLY A 245 -18.20 -7.10 -9.24
C GLY A 245 -19.18 -8.16 -8.74
N THR A 246 -18.75 -9.06 -7.86
CA THR A 246 -19.61 -10.10 -7.28
C THR A 246 -20.69 -9.46 -6.39
N PHE A 247 -20.33 -8.55 -5.49
CA PHE A 247 -21.31 -7.91 -4.61
C PHE A 247 -22.25 -6.97 -5.37
N LEU A 248 -21.75 -6.21 -6.35
CA LEU A 248 -22.61 -5.39 -7.21
C LEU A 248 -23.62 -6.24 -7.96
N ALA A 249 -23.19 -7.33 -8.59
CA ALA A 249 -24.07 -8.21 -9.34
C ALA A 249 -25.10 -8.96 -8.48
N THR A 250 -24.71 -9.41 -7.28
CA THR A 250 -25.54 -10.30 -6.46
C THR A 250 -26.31 -9.59 -5.34
N ALA A 251 -25.75 -8.54 -4.76
CA ALA A 251 -26.35 -7.81 -3.64
C ALA A 251 -27.07 -6.53 -4.08
N VAL A 252 -26.54 -5.84 -5.09
CA VAL A 252 -27.08 -4.57 -5.60
C VAL A 252 -27.80 -4.74 -6.95
N HIS A 253 -27.68 -5.92 -7.58
CA HIS A 253 -28.26 -6.25 -8.88
C HIS A 253 -27.74 -5.39 -10.06
N ASP A 254 -26.53 -4.87 -9.95
CA ASP A 254 -25.83 -4.15 -11.01
C ASP A 254 -24.71 -5.02 -11.62
N HIS A 255 -24.82 -5.32 -12.90
CA HIS A 255 -23.87 -6.16 -13.65
C HIS A 255 -22.83 -5.37 -14.45
N SER A 256 -22.78 -4.05 -14.30
CA SER A 256 -21.89 -3.17 -15.04
C SER A 256 -20.44 -3.32 -14.57
N LEU A 257 -19.54 -3.65 -15.50
CA LEU A 257 -18.10 -3.69 -15.26
C LEU A 257 -17.52 -2.29 -15.00
N ALA A 258 -18.08 -1.29 -15.70
CA ALA A 258 -17.72 0.12 -15.48
C ALA A 258 -18.07 0.54 -14.04
N MET A 259 -19.24 0.12 -13.53
CA MET A 259 -19.65 0.40 -12.16
C MET A 259 -18.77 -0.32 -11.13
N ALA A 260 -18.38 -1.56 -11.41
CA ALA A 260 -17.42 -2.29 -10.56
C ALA A 260 -16.05 -1.56 -10.49
N GLY A 261 -15.54 -1.09 -11.63
CA GLY A 261 -14.33 -0.26 -11.68
C GLY A 261 -14.50 1.08 -10.97
N PHE A 262 -15.66 1.74 -11.14
CA PHE A 262 -15.99 3.00 -10.46
C PHE A 262 -16.12 2.83 -8.94
N ALA A 263 -16.70 1.74 -8.46
CA ALA A 263 -16.78 1.44 -7.03
C ALA A 263 -15.38 1.34 -6.39
N ILE A 264 -14.43 0.70 -7.07
CA ILE A 264 -13.05 0.64 -6.61
C ILE A 264 -12.37 2.02 -6.69
N PHE A 265 -12.64 2.78 -7.74
CA PHE A 265 -12.13 4.14 -7.92
C PHE A 265 -12.55 5.06 -6.76
N VAL A 266 -13.81 5.05 -6.33
CA VAL A 266 -14.28 5.90 -5.22
C VAL A 266 -13.67 5.50 -3.89
N VAL A 267 -13.41 4.22 -3.63
CA VAL A 267 -12.71 3.74 -2.42
C VAL A 267 -11.34 4.40 -2.30
N PHE A 268 -10.52 4.34 -3.35
CA PHE A 268 -9.16 4.86 -3.30
C PHE A 268 -9.09 6.39 -3.38
N THR A 269 -9.95 7.02 -4.17
CA THR A 269 -10.00 8.50 -4.26
C THR A 269 -10.48 9.14 -2.97
N ALA A 270 -11.42 8.52 -2.25
CA ALA A 270 -11.82 8.96 -0.92
C ALA A 270 -10.64 8.87 0.07
N GLY A 271 -9.80 7.83 -0.05
CA GLY A 271 -8.55 7.72 0.70
C GLY A 271 -7.59 8.87 0.44
N VAL A 272 -7.39 9.25 -0.83
CA VAL A 272 -6.57 10.43 -1.19
C VAL A 272 -7.15 11.71 -0.61
N ALA A 273 -8.46 11.93 -0.79
CA ALA A 273 -9.14 13.13 -0.33
C ALA A 273 -9.03 13.29 1.19
N VAL A 274 -9.29 12.23 1.95
CA VAL A 274 -9.22 12.32 3.42
C VAL A 274 -7.79 12.57 3.91
N LEU A 275 -6.77 11.99 3.28
CA LEU A 275 -5.36 12.24 3.64
C LEU A 275 -4.94 13.69 3.34
N ALA A 276 -5.45 14.29 2.29
CA ALA A 276 -5.21 15.71 1.97
C ALA A 276 -5.84 16.63 3.04
N VAL A 277 -7.09 16.37 3.42
CA VAL A 277 -7.81 17.15 4.44
C VAL A 277 -7.20 16.95 5.84
N THR A 278 -6.82 15.72 6.18
CA THR A 278 -6.31 15.36 7.51
C THR A 278 -4.79 15.45 7.64
N ARG A 279 -4.12 16.15 6.72
CA ARG A 279 -2.63 16.21 6.68
C ARG A 279 -1.99 16.68 7.97
N THR A 280 -2.64 17.59 8.70
CA THR A 280 -2.17 18.21 9.95
C THR A 280 -2.73 17.55 11.20
N TRP A 281 -3.57 16.53 11.07
CA TRP A 281 -4.20 15.90 12.23
C TRP A 281 -3.20 15.09 13.05
N PRO A 282 -3.29 15.14 14.38
CA PRO A 282 -2.50 14.30 15.25
C PRO A 282 -2.91 12.82 15.08
N VAL A 283 -1.98 11.91 15.32
CA VAL A 283 -2.15 10.45 15.18
C VAL A 283 -3.43 9.96 15.86
N ARG A 284 -3.70 10.40 17.09
CA ARG A 284 -4.90 9.99 17.84
C ARG A 284 -6.21 10.36 17.13
N ARG A 285 -6.29 11.57 16.54
CA ARG A 285 -7.49 12.01 15.80
C ARG A 285 -7.66 11.18 14.51
N LEU A 286 -6.56 10.86 13.83
CA LEU A 286 -6.58 9.99 12.66
C LEU A 286 -7.10 8.59 13.01
N LEU A 287 -6.62 7.99 14.10
CA LEU A 287 -7.05 6.68 14.56
C LEU A 287 -8.52 6.68 14.98
N ALA A 288 -8.98 7.70 15.72
CA ALA A 288 -10.38 7.82 16.11
C ALA A 288 -11.32 7.96 14.91
N ALA A 289 -10.95 8.83 13.95
CA ALA A 289 -11.70 8.96 12.70
C ALA A 289 -11.71 7.66 11.90
N GLY A 290 -10.57 6.96 11.84
CA GLY A 290 -10.46 5.69 11.14
C GLY A 290 -11.34 4.59 11.72
N VAL A 291 -11.40 4.48 13.05
CA VAL A 291 -12.30 3.54 13.74
C VAL A 291 -13.77 3.89 13.43
N PHE A 292 -14.14 5.15 13.51
CA PHE A 292 -15.50 5.60 13.19
C PHE A 292 -15.86 5.32 11.72
N PHE A 293 -15.00 5.71 10.77
CA PHE A 293 -15.24 5.50 9.35
C PHE A 293 -15.28 4.01 8.99
N GLN A 294 -14.48 3.16 9.64
CA GLN A 294 -14.50 1.72 9.38
C GLN A 294 -15.87 1.11 9.71
N VAL A 295 -16.39 1.40 10.90
CA VAL A 295 -17.69 0.90 11.34
C VAL A 295 -18.83 1.50 10.50
N ALA A 296 -18.82 2.82 10.29
CA ALA A 296 -19.86 3.51 9.51
C ALA A 296 -19.85 3.05 8.04
N GLY A 297 -18.68 2.97 7.40
CA GLY A 297 -18.56 2.54 6.01
C GLY A 297 -19.03 1.11 5.79
N LEU A 298 -18.64 0.18 6.65
CA LEU A 298 -19.11 -1.21 6.58
C LEU A 298 -20.61 -1.31 6.86
N ALA A 299 -21.16 -0.56 7.81
CA ALA A 299 -22.60 -0.53 8.05
C ALA A 299 -23.37 -0.03 6.82
N MET A 300 -22.88 1.01 6.13
CA MET A 300 -23.47 1.52 4.90
C MET A 300 -23.41 0.49 3.76
N VAL A 301 -22.29 -0.22 3.59
CA VAL A 301 -22.14 -1.29 2.58
C VAL A 301 -23.10 -2.44 2.86
N VAL A 302 -23.27 -2.82 4.14
CA VAL A 302 -24.27 -3.82 4.55
C VAL A 302 -25.66 -3.32 4.23
N ALA A 303 -26.03 -2.12 4.69
CA ALA A 303 -27.36 -1.54 4.45
C ALA A 303 -27.71 -1.48 2.96
N ALA A 304 -26.73 -1.20 2.09
CA ALA A 304 -26.91 -1.21 0.63
C ALA A 304 -27.40 -2.56 0.09
N ALA A 305 -27.02 -3.67 0.73
CA ALA A 305 -27.42 -5.00 0.30
C ALA A 305 -28.87 -5.37 0.71
N TRP A 306 -29.45 -4.67 1.69
CA TRP A 306 -30.82 -4.93 2.19
C TRP A 306 -31.85 -3.90 1.74
N LEU A 307 -31.40 -2.67 1.41
CA LEU A 307 -32.31 -1.61 0.98
C LEU A 307 -32.53 -1.68 -0.54
N PRO A 308 -33.79 -1.75 -1.02
CA PRO A 308 -34.06 -1.85 -2.46
C PRO A 308 -33.71 -0.55 -3.22
N SER A 309 -33.72 0.58 -2.56
CA SER A 309 -33.35 1.90 -3.09
C SER A 309 -32.96 2.81 -1.93
N PRO A 310 -31.87 3.58 -2.00
CA PRO A 310 -30.86 3.75 -3.06
C PRO A 310 -29.62 2.85 -2.90
N GLY A 311 -29.78 1.53 -3.03
CA GLY A 311 -28.74 0.54 -2.72
C GLY A 311 -27.37 0.82 -3.38
N LEU A 312 -27.35 1.18 -4.67
CA LEU A 312 -26.09 1.50 -5.37
C LEU A 312 -25.39 2.75 -4.79
N ALA A 313 -26.14 3.83 -4.57
CA ALA A 313 -25.57 5.06 -4.01
C ALA A 313 -25.01 4.81 -2.59
N LEU A 314 -25.72 4.03 -1.79
CA LEU A 314 -25.28 3.68 -0.45
C LEU A 314 -24.06 2.74 -0.45
N PHE A 315 -23.96 1.82 -1.43
CA PHE A 315 -22.79 0.97 -1.64
C PHE A 315 -21.54 1.81 -1.97
N LEU A 316 -21.68 2.76 -2.92
CA LEU A 316 -20.58 3.65 -3.31
C LEU A 316 -20.16 4.60 -2.18
N ALA A 317 -21.14 5.17 -1.44
CA ALA A 317 -20.85 6.00 -0.28
C ALA A 317 -20.18 5.21 0.84
N GLY A 318 -20.66 4.01 1.16
CA GLY A 318 -20.06 3.10 2.13
C GLY A 318 -18.65 2.67 1.75
N GLY A 319 -18.43 2.37 0.45
CA GLY A 319 -17.11 2.09 -0.10
C GLY A 319 -16.15 3.28 0.04
N SER A 320 -16.63 4.50 -0.24
CA SER A 320 -15.85 5.74 -0.06
C SER A 320 -15.46 5.95 1.42
N VAL A 321 -16.39 5.76 2.34
CA VAL A 321 -16.14 5.87 3.78
C VAL A 321 -15.16 4.79 4.26
N THR A 322 -15.28 3.56 3.76
CA THR A 322 -14.32 2.47 4.04
C THR A 322 -12.92 2.79 3.51
N GLY A 323 -12.82 3.41 2.32
CA GLY A 323 -11.55 3.89 1.77
C GLY A 323 -10.91 5.00 2.62
N ALA A 324 -11.73 5.94 3.12
CA ALA A 324 -11.29 6.96 4.06
C ALA A 324 -10.82 6.35 5.39
N ALA A 325 -11.51 5.32 5.90
CA ALA A 325 -11.11 4.56 7.07
C ALA A 325 -9.73 3.92 6.88
N ALA A 326 -9.55 3.21 5.77
CA ALA A 326 -8.29 2.55 5.47
C ALA A 326 -7.11 3.53 5.46
N ALA A 327 -7.27 4.68 4.80
CA ALA A 327 -6.23 5.69 4.69
C ALA A 327 -5.89 6.34 6.04
N THR A 328 -6.90 6.66 6.87
CA THR A 328 -6.68 7.28 8.19
C THR A 328 -6.11 6.29 9.20
N LEU A 329 -6.59 5.04 9.24
CA LEU A 329 -6.02 3.97 10.05
C LEU A 329 -4.57 3.69 9.64
N PHE A 330 -4.31 3.53 8.34
CA PHE A 330 -2.95 3.29 7.83
C PHE A 330 -1.98 4.39 8.28
N LYS A 331 -2.33 5.66 8.04
CA LYS A 331 -1.49 6.80 8.44
C LYS A 331 -1.31 6.87 9.96
N GLY A 332 -2.38 6.64 10.72
CA GLY A 332 -2.36 6.69 12.18
C GLY A 332 -1.52 5.56 12.79
N THR A 333 -1.71 4.32 12.34
CA THR A 333 -0.96 3.17 12.84
C THR A 333 0.51 3.20 12.41
N LEU A 334 0.81 3.66 11.19
CA LEU A 334 2.18 3.91 10.74
C LEU A 334 2.88 4.94 11.63
N GLY A 335 2.19 6.04 11.95
CA GLY A 335 2.69 7.06 12.88
C GLY A 335 2.98 6.47 14.27
N THR A 336 2.13 5.57 14.76
CA THR A 336 2.35 4.84 16.02
C THR A 336 3.61 3.98 15.95
N VAL A 337 3.78 3.16 14.88
CA VAL A 337 4.97 2.32 14.71
C VAL A 337 6.25 3.14 14.68
N ILE A 338 6.26 4.26 13.95
CA ILE A 338 7.41 5.15 13.89
C ILE A 338 7.74 5.70 15.29
N ALA A 339 6.73 6.13 16.05
CA ALA A 339 6.91 6.72 17.37
C ALA A 339 7.43 5.73 18.43
N VAL A 340 7.05 4.44 18.33
CA VAL A 340 7.45 3.42 19.33
C VAL A 340 8.71 2.65 18.94
N SER A 341 9.22 2.85 17.72
CA SER A 341 10.40 2.13 17.23
C SER A 341 11.71 2.80 17.68
N PRO A 342 12.64 2.05 18.30
CA PRO A 342 13.96 2.58 18.67
C PRO A 342 14.78 2.97 17.43
N PRO A 343 15.71 3.95 17.58
CA PRO A 343 16.67 4.26 16.52
C PRO A 343 17.40 2.99 16.04
N GLY A 344 17.51 2.80 14.72
CA GLY A 344 18.17 1.64 14.10
C GLY A 344 17.32 0.37 13.96
N LYS A 345 16.13 0.26 14.60
CA LYS A 345 15.20 -0.89 14.44
C LYS A 345 13.92 -0.56 13.68
N LEU A 346 13.78 0.67 13.20
CA LEU A 346 12.59 1.11 12.46
C LEU A 346 12.32 0.24 11.22
N GLY A 347 13.37 -0.14 10.48
CA GLY A 347 13.22 -0.99 9.29
C GLY A 347 12.60 -2.35 9.60
N GLU A 348 13.01 -3.01 10.68
CA GLU A 348 12.46 -4.30 11.11
C GLU A 348 10.99 -4.16 11.58
N ALA A 349 10.67 -3.07 12.30
CA ALA A 349 9.31 -2.79 12.73
C ALA A 349 8.39 -2.51 11.54
N LEU A 350 8.85 -1.73 10.55
CA LEU A 350 8.10 -1.46 9.32
C LEU A 350 7.90 -2.72 8.48
N ALA A 351 8.87 -3.62 8.42
CA ALA A 351 8.71 -4.91 7.73
C ALA A 351 7.56 -5.73 8.32
N GLY A 352 7.51 -5.85 9.66
CA GLY A 352 6.39 -6.50 10.36
C GLY A 352 5.05 -5.79 10.14
N TYR A 353 5.06 -4.46 10.14
CA TYR A 353 3.88 -3.65 9.90
C TYR A 353 3.29 -3.86 8.50
N PHE A 354 4.11 -3.76 7.46
CA PHE A 354 3.64 -3.99 6.08
C PHE A 354 3.25 -5.44 5.82
N LEU A 355 3.95 -6.41 6.44
CA LEU A 355 3.56 -7.82 6.36
C LEU A 355 2.15 -8.03 6.95
N SER A 356 1.84 -7.41 8.11
CA SER A 356 0.49 -7.44 8.67
C SER A 356 -0.54 -6.81 7.73
N GLY A 357 -0.21 -5.72 7.05
CA GLY A 357 -1.05 -5.12 6.02
C GLY A 357 -1.34 -6.07 4.85
N TYR A 358 -0.31 -6.75 4.32
CA TYR A 358 -0.51 -7.75 3.24
C TYR A 358 -1.33 -8.96 3.68
N ILE A 359 -1.19 -9.41 4.94
CA ILE A 359 -2.06 -10.43 5.51
C ILE A 359 -3.49 -9.90 5.61
N GLY A 360 -3.69 -8.64 6.04
CA GLY A 360 -4.97 -7.96 6.06
C GLY A 360 -5.61 -7.79 4.68
N LEU A 361 -4.79 -7.68 3.63
CA LEU A 361 -5.25 -7.62 2.25
C LEU A 361 -5.72 -9.00 1.72
N SER A 362 -5.12 -10.10 2.17
CA SER A 362 -5.36 -11.43 1.62
C SER A 362 -6.29 -12.28 2.47
N LEU A 363 -6.02 -12.42 3.77
CA LEU A 363 -6.73 -13.35 4.65
C LEU A 363 -8.24 -13.07 4.74
N PRO A 364 -8.70 -11.81 4.95
CA PRO A 364 -10.14 -11.51 4.98
C PRO A 364 -10.83 -11.77 3.63
N ALA A 365 -10.16 -11.48 2.51
CA ALA A 365 -10.73 -11.76 1.19
C ALA A 365 -10.89 -13.27 0.96
N ILE A 366 -9.89 -14.08 1.33
CA ILE A 366 -9.98 -15.55 1.26
C ILE A 366 -11.09 -16.07 2.18
N ALA A 367 -11.15 -15.57 3.42
CA ALA A 367 -12.19 -15.97 4.37
C ALA A 367 -13.60 -15.71 3.83
N VAL A 368 -13.83 -14.52 3.25
CA VAL A 368 -15.08 -14.17 2.57
C VAL A 368 -15.34 -15.10 1.39
N GLY A 369 -14.31 -15.41 0.57
CA GLY A 369 -14.43 -16.35 -0.54
C GLY A 369 -14.82 -17.77 -0.10
N VAL A 370 -14.33 -18.25 1.05
CA VAL A 370 -14.73 -19.53 1.64
C VAL A 370 -16.18 -19.50 2.10
N VAL A 371 -16.58 -18.46 2.83
CA VAL A 371 -17.94 -18.32 3.38
C VAL A 371 -18.97 -18.20 2.26
N LEU A 372 -18.64 -17.55 1.15
CA LEU A 372 -19.50 -17.43 -0.04
C LEU A 372 -19.86 -18.77 -0.71
N GLN A 373 -19.16 -19.87 -0.36
CA GLN A 373 -19.52 -21.20 -0.89
C GLN A 373 -20.77 -21.79 -0.22
N SER A 374 -21.08 -21.38 1.01
CA SER A 374 -22.16 -21.95 1.81
C SER A 374 -23.16 -20.91 2.33
N VAL A 375 -22.80 -19.64 2.30
CA VAL A 375 -23.64 -18.54 2.80
C VAL A 375 -23.96 -17.56 1.66
N THR A 376 -25.15 -16.98 1.70
CA THR A 376 -25.57 -15.97 0.72
C THR A 376 -24.62 -14.76 0.71
N PRO A 377 -24.44 -14.06 -0.42
CA PRO A 377 -23.58 -12.87 -0.49
C PRO A 377 -23.93 -11.79 0.55
N ARG A 378 -25.23 -11.57 0.80
CA ARG A 378 -25.72 -10.65 1.84
C ARG A 378 -25.29 -11.08 3.24
N GLY A 379 -25.52 -12.36 3.58
CA GLY A 379 -25.11 -12.93 4.87
C GLY A 379 -23.60 -12.89 5.09
N THR A 380 -22.82 -13.19 4.06
CA THR A 380 -21.36 -13.13 4.09
C THR A 380 -20.85 -11.69 4.31
N LEU A 381 -21.45 -10.72 3.63
CA LEU A 381 -21.10 -9.30 3.79
C LEU A 381 -21.40 -8.82 5.21
N LEU A 382 -22.55 -9.23 5.79
CA LEU A 382 -22.92 -8.92 7.17
C LEU A 382 -21.94 -9.54 8.17
N ALA A 383 -21.63 -10.83 8.02
CA ALA A 383 -20.68 -11.53 8.89
C ALA A 383 -19.30 -10.87 8.85
N PHE A 384 -18.81 -10.53 7.66
CA PHE A 384 -17.56 -9.81 7.48
C PHE A 384 -17.59 -8.42 8.17
N ALA A 385 -18.65 -7.65 7.96
CA ALA A 385 -18.79 -6.31 8.54
C ALA A 385 -18.84 -6.36 10.06
N ILE A 386 -19.55 -7.34 10.64
CA ILE A 386 -19.57 -7.55 12.10
C ILE A 386 -18.17 -7.90 12.61
N ALA A 387 -17.50 -8.88 11.99
CA ALA A 387 -16.16 -9.32 12.42
C ALA A 387 -15.14 -8.19 12.33
N ALA A 388 -15.09 -7.46 11.20
CA ALA A 388 -14.17 -6.35 11.00
C ALA A 388 -14.46 -5.17 11.93
N SER A 389 -15.73 -4.82 12.16
CA SER A 389 -16.13 -3.77 13.10
C SER A 389 -15.80 -4.16 14.55
N ALA A 390 -16.12 -5.38 14.95
CA ALA A 390 -15.80 -5.88 16.31
C ALA A 390 -14.28 -5.89 16.54
N GLY A 391 -13.48 -6.36 15.57
CA GLY A 391 -12.03 -6.32 15.65
C GLY A 391 -11.48 -4.89 15.76
N THR A 392 -12.05 -3.95 14.98
CA THR A 392 -11.66 -2.54 15.03
C THR A 392 -12.00 -1.90 16.37
N LEU A 393 -13.19 -2.16 16.91
CA LEU A 393 -13.61 -1.66 18.22
C LEU A 393 -12.81 -2.28 19.36
N ALA A 394 -12.46 -3.56 19.28
CA ALA A 394 -11.60 -4.24 20.26
C ALA A 394 -10.17 -3.69 20.26
N ALA A 395 -9.62 -3.30 19.10
CA ALA A 395 -8.31 -2.68 19.01
C ALA A 395 -8.31 -1.20 19.42
N ALA A 396 -9.46 -0.50 19.34
CA ALA A 396 -9.58 0.94 19.56
C ALA A 396 -9.04 1.43 20.92
N PRO A 397 -9.27 0.78 22.08
CA PRO A 397 -8.72 1.24 23.36
C PRO A 397 -7.20 1.31 23.36
N LEU A 398 -6.53 0.32 22.79
CA LEU A 398 -5.06 0.27 22.70
C LEU A 398 -4.52 1.28 21.67
N LEU A 399 -5.22 1.46 20.54
CA LEU A 399 -4.86 2.43 19.50
C LEU A 399 -5.02 3.88 20.00
N LEU A 400 -6.03 4.16 20.80
CA LEU A 400 -6.37 5.50 21.30
C LEU A 400 -5.75 5.82 22.65
N ALA A 401 -5.08 4.86 23.31
CA ALA A 401 -4.39 5.07 24.57
C ALA A 401 -3.42 6.26 24.46
N ARG A 402 -3.37 7.11 25.49
CA ARG A 402 -2.39 8.19 25.57
C ARG A 402 -1.01 7.58 25.73
N HIS A 403 -0.18 7.71 24.75
CA HIS A 403 1.23 7.36 24.84
C HIS A 403 1.91 8.44 25.66
N GLY A 404 2.25 8.14 26.93
CA GLY A 404 3.20 8.95 27.67
C GLY A 404 4.49 8.96 26.85
N HIS A 405 4.95 10.13 26.41
CA HIS A 405 6.30 10.25 25.87
C HIS A 405 7.23 9.64 26.94
N PRO A 406 8.11 8.68 26.61
CA PRO A 406 9.25 8.42 27.46
C PRO A 406 9.98 9.77 27.52
N GLY A 407 9.92 10.42 28.70
CA GLY A 407 10.64 11.68 28.92
C GLY A 407 12.09 11.46 28.48
N PRO A 408 12.78 12.51 27.99
CA PRO A 408 14.18 12.40 27.63
C PRO A 408 14.90 11.71 28.80
N ALA A 409 15.58 10.60 28.48
CA ALA A 409 16.36 9.88 29.48
C ALA A 409 17.19 10.92 30.23
N ARG A 410 16.91 11.10 31.53
CA ARG A 410 17.72 11.97 32.36
C ARG A 410 19.17 11.57 32.13
N PRO A 411 20.05 12.47 31.70
CA PRO A 411 21.47 12.14 31.61
C PRO A 411 21.86 11.59 32.98
N ALA A 412 22.42 10.39 32.98
CA ALA A 412 22.97 9.80 34.20
C ALA A 412 23.93 10.84 34.78
N VAL A 413 23.57 11.39 35.93
CA VAL A 413 24.46 12.26 36.67
C VAL A 413 25.65 11.39 37.08
N THR A 414 26.70 11.45 36.29
CA THR A 414 27.97 10.83 36.64
C THR A 414 28.47 11.58 37.86
N THR A 415 28.21 11.09 39.06
CA THR A 415 28.85 11.56 40.27
C THR A 415 30.35 11.23 40.12
N ALA A 416 31.12 12.20 39.68
CA ALA A 416 32.55 12.06 39.75
C ALA A 416 32.97 11.84 41.22
N PRO A 417 33.87 10.89 41.51
CA PRO A 417 34.36 10.72 42.86
C PRO A 417 35.13 11.96 43.31
N PRO A 418 35.07 12.38 44.59
CA PRO A 418 35.73 13.54 45.10
C PRO A 418 37.25 13.37 44.93
N GLY A 419 37.85 14.23 44.11
CA GLY A 419 39.30 14.27 43.86
C GLY A 419 40.06 14.52 45.17
N ARG A 420 40.95 13.61 45.52
CA ARG A 420 41.97 13.82 46.57
C ARG A 420 42.91 14.97 46.09
N GLN A 421 42.78 16.13 46.72
CA GLN A 421 43.83 17.16 46.71
C GLN A 421 45.05 16.63 47.41
N HIS A 422 46.11 16.29 46.69
CA HIS A 422 47.45 16.21 47.21
C HIS A 422 48.18 17.50 46.85
N SER A 423 48.20 18.39 47.85
CA SER A 423 49.16 19.46 47.97
C SER A 423 50.60 18.89 48.06
N ARG A 424 51.45 19.16 47.11
CA ARG A 424 52.90 19.26 47.30
C ARG A 424 53.46 20.37 46.44
N LEU A 425 53.77 21.46 47.05
CA LEU A 425 54.74 22.43 46.57
C LEU A 425 56.16 21.83 46.65
N PRO A 426 57.04 22.02 45.72
CA PRO A 426 58.49 22.06 45.97
C PRO A 426 58.97 23.46 46.15
N ARG A 427 59.69 23.67 47.25
CA ARG A 427 60.65 24.75 47.42
C ARG A 427 61.95 24.37 46.68
N HIS A 428 62.44 25.22 45.88
CA HIS A 428 63.71 25.86 45.65
C HIS A 428 63.85 26.40 44.25
#